data_3b69fc88c63d20eb74de811e8b0e2250
#
_entry.id   3b69fc88c63d20eb74de811e8b0e2250
#
_cell.length_a   1.000
_cell.length_b   1.000
_cell.length_c   1.000
_cell.angle_alpha   90.00
_cell.angle_beta   90.00
_cell.angle_gamma   90.00
#
_symmetry.space_group_name_H-M   'P 1'
#
loop_
_entity.id
_entity.type
_entity.pdbx_description
1 polymer ?
#
loop_
_entity_poly.entity_id
_entity_poly.type
_entity_poly.pdbx_seq_one_letter_code
_entity_poly.pdbx_strand_id
1 'polypeptide(L)'
;MYQIFPTPRHFTVTDELVPAGLPVVCLEPALLDACRAAGYDPQANLAEFLTLPGFGLSVTANLMDGVSGAFEMEIRQDGVHISCTDGAGLYYAVEAIRQLAVQTPGGYLPICTVQDAPALEVRGIMLDIGRDKIPQMQTLYTLIDLFGRMRINHLQLYMEGFCFDYPQYRYLFSDETPLTAEEFRSLSAYARARFIDLVPNQNVLGHMEKWLERPQFRHLAECEDGYIFNNL
;
A
#
# COMPACT_ATOMS: atom_id res chain seq x y z
N MET A 1 0.72 2.76 -27.68
CA MET A 1 1.38 3.80 -26.87
C MET A 1 1.36 3.32 -25.43
N TYR A 2 2.52 3.17 -24.79
CA TYR A 2 2.64 2.73 -23.39
C TYR A 2 2.23 3.85 -22.43
N GLN A 3 1.61 3.46 -21.31
CA GLN A 3 1.20 4.38 -20.24
C GLN A 3 1.58 3.82 -18.87
N ILE A 4 1.98 4.70 -17.97
CA ILE A 4 2.23 4.39 -16.55
C ILE A 4 1.33 5.29 -15.71
N PHE A 5 0.68 4.72 -14.72
CA PHE A 5 -0.17 5.45 -13.78
C PHE A 5 0.27 5.19 -12.32
N PRO A 6 0.39 6.20 -11.47
CA PRO A 6 0.31 7.64 -11.80
C PRO A 6 1.32 8.05 -12.86
N THR A 7 0.98 9.09 -13.62
CA THR A 7 1.86 9.56 -14.72
C THR A 7 3.21 10.02 -14.16
N PRO A 8 4.34 9.43 -14.60
CA PRO A 8 5.65 9.81 -14.10
C PRO A 8 6.06 11.21 -14.59
N ARG A 9 7.01 11.82 -13.90
CA ARG A 9 7.57 13.13 -14.29
C ARG A 9 8.24 13.09 -15.65
N HIS A 10 8.96 12.00 -15.92
CA HIS A 10 9.61 11.73 -17.20
C HIS A 10 9.37 10.29 -17.62
N PHE A 11 8.97 10.09 -18.87
CA PHE A 11 8.82 8.78 -19.48
C PHE A 11 9.19 8.84 -20.96
N THR A 12 10.22 8.09 -21.34
CA THR A 12 10.60 7.89 -22.73
C THR A 12 10.59 6.40 -23.03
N VAL A 13 10.09 6.00 -24.18
CA VAL A 13 9.97 4.60 -24.59
C VAL A 13 10.30 4.48 -26.07
N THR A 14 10.98 3.39 -26.44
CA THR A 14 11.28 3.03 -27.83
C THR A 14 10.35 1.91 -28.30
N ASP A 15 10.41 1.60 -29.59
CA ASP A 15 9.70 0.44 -30.16
C ASP A 15 10.50 -0.88 -29.97
N GLU A 16 11.71 -0.83 -29.42
CA GLU A 16 12.52 -2.00 -29.12
C GLU A 16 12.04 -2.70 -27.87
N LEU A 17 12.08 -4.03 -27.91
CA LEU A 17 11.65 -4.91 -26.82
C LEU A 17 12.78 -5.80 -26.33
N VAL A 18 12.81 -6.06 -25.03
CA VAL A 18 13.71 -7.05 -24.40
C VAL A 18 12.89 -8.19 -23.81
N PRO A 19 13.37 -9.46 -23.90
CA PRO A 19 12.68 -10.58 -23.28
C PRO A 19 12.76 -10.46 -21.75
N ALA A 20 11.64 -10.69 -21.07
CA ALA A 20 11.51 -10.56 -19.63
C ALA A 20 11.12 -11.91 -19.00
N GLY A 21 12.11 -12.75 -18.77
CA GLY A 21 11.94 -14.01 -18.07
C GLY A 21 12.12 -13.89 -16.56
N LEU A 22 12.48 -15.00 -15.91
CA LEU A 22 12.63 -15.02 -14.45
C LEU A 22 13.67 -13.97 -13.99
N PRO A 23 13.26 -13.06 -13.07
CA PRO A 23 14.14 -12.00 -12.62
C PRO A 23 15.26 -12.54 -11.71
N VAL A 24 16.42 -11.94 -11.79
CA VAL A 24 17.51 -12.07 -10.83
C VAL A 24 17.77 -10.68 -10.27
N VAL A 25 17.34 -10.45 -9.03
CA VAL A 25 17.36 -9.13 -8.40
C VAL A 25 18.60 -8.97 -7.54
N CYS A 26 19.42 -7.97 -7.85
CA CYS A 26 20.58 -7.54 -7.06
C CYS A 26 20.28 -6.17 -6.43
N LEU A 27 20.21 -6.13 -5.11
CA LEU A 27 19.96 -4.90 -4.35
C LEU A 27 21.23 -4.46 -3.62
N GLU A 28 21.42 -3.17 -3.53
CA GLU A 28 22.36 -2.59 -2.58
C GLU A 28 21.97 -3.00 -1.14
N PRO A 29 22.94 -3.32 -0.24
CA PRO A 29 22.66 -3.89 1.08
C PRO A 29 21.64 -3.10 1.91
N ALA A 30 21.76 -1.78 1.96
CA ALA A 30 20.84 -0.93 2.73
C ALA A 30 19.40 -0.98 2.15
N LEU A 31 19.26 -1.10 0.84
CA LEU A 31 17.95 -1.24 0.20
C LEU A 31 17.35 -2.63 0.47
N LEU A 32 18.18 -3.66 0.47
CA LEU A 32 17.75 -5.01 0.84
C LEU A 32 17.22 -5.06 2.29
N ASP A 33 17.91 -4.39 3.22
CA ASP A 33 17.49 -4.31 4.62
C ASP A 33 16.18 -3.54 4.78
N ALA A 34 16.00 -2.44 4.04
CA ALA A 34 14.73 -1.69 4.02
C ALA A 34 13.56 -2.53 3.51
N CYS A 35 13.76 -3.30 2.44
CA CYS A 35 12.75 -4.23 1.91
C CYS A 35 12.40 -5.33 2.92
N ARG A 36 13.39 -5.94 3.54
CA ARG A 36 13.18 -6.96 4.59
C ARG A 36 12.40 -6.40 5.79
N ALA A 37 12.74 -5.20 6.25
CA ALA A 37 12.03 -4.54 7.36
C ALA A 37 10.57 -4.26 7.03
N ALA A 38 10.26 -3.91 5.77
CA ALA A 38 8.90 -3.75 5.29
C ALA A 38 8.15 -5.09 5.07
N GLY A 39 8.87 -6.19 4.91
CA GLY A 39 8.32 -7.48 4.48
C GLY A 39 8.04 -7.52 2.96
N TYR A 40 8.78 -6.74 2.18
CA TYR A 40 8.67 -6.68 0.73
C TYR A 40 9.76 -7.52 0.06
N ASP A 41 9.37 -8.38 -0.87
CA ASP A 41 10.28 -9.17 -1.70
C ASP A 41 10.14 -8.76 -3.18
N PRO A 42 11.03 -7.92 -3.70
CA PRO A 42 10.96 -7.46 -5.08
C PRO A 42 11.19 -8.59 -6.10
N GLN A 43 11.99 -9.61 -5.77
CA GLN A 43 12.22 -10.75 -6.66
C GLN A 43 10.95 -11.60 -6.80
N ALA A 44 10.31 -11.95 -5.68
CA ALA A 44 9.06 -12.69 -5.71
C ALA A 44 7.96 -11.90 -6.42
N ASN A 45 7.88 -10.59 -6.17
CA ASN A 45 6.89 -9.73 -6.79
C ASN A 45 7.08 -9.61 -8.32
N LEU A 46 8.31 -9.44 -8.81
CA LEU A 46 8.62 -9.43 -10.23
C LEU A 46 8.35 -10.80 -10.89
N ALA A 47 8.62 -11.90 -10.20
CA ALA A 47 8.40 -13.26 -10.71
C ALA A 47 6.92 -13.60 -10.90
N GLU A 48 5.98 -12.84 -10.32
CA GLU A 48 4.55 -13.02 -10.54
C GLU A 48 4.12 -12.71 -11.99
N PHE A 49 4.87 -11.85 -12.70
CA PHE A 49 4.47 -11.38 -14.03
C PHE A 49 5.60 -11.41 -15.09
N LEU A 50 6.85 -11.66 -14.70
CA LEU A 50 7.99 -11.82 -15.62
C LEU A 50 8.37 -13.29 -15.70
N THR A 51 7.82 -13.99 -16.66
CA THR A 51 7.89 -15.47 -16.69
C THR A 51 8.22 -16.05 -18.06
N LEU A 52 8.80 -15.26 -18.99
CA LEU A 52 9.11 -15.76 -20.34
C LEU A 52 10.10 -16.94 -20.27
N PRO A 53 9.72 -18.15 -20.72
CA PRO A 53 10.56 -19.33 -20.61
C PRO A 53 11.86 -19.21 -21.42
N GLY A 54 12.98 -19.68 -20.84
CA GLY A 54 14.28 -19.71 -21.51
C GLY A 54 15.06 -18.41 -21.48
N PHE A 55 14.51 -17.37 -20.82
CA PHE A 55 15.19 -16.08 -20.63
C PHE A 55 15.28 -15.74 -19.16
N GLY A 56 16.34 -15.04 -18.78
CA GLY A 56 16.49 -14.37 -17.49
C GLY A 56 16.41 -12.87 -17.67
N LEU A 57 16.09 -12.16 -16.59
CA LEU A 57 16.16 -10.71 -16.56
C LEU A 57 17.00 -10.27 -15.37
N SER A 58 18.12 -9.59 -15.64
CA SER A 58 18.90 -8.95 -14.58
C SER A 58 18.19 -7.68 -14.12
N VAL A 59 18.00 -7.53 -12.82
CA VAL A 59 17.43 -6.33 -12.21
C VAL A 59 18.39 -5.85 -11.12
N THR A 60 18.95 -4.66 -11.28
CA THR A 60 19.82 -4.04 -10.30
C THR A 60 19.14 -2.83 -9.67
N ALA A 61 19.27 -2.66 -8.35
CA ALA A 61 18.76 -1.47 -7.69
C ALA A 61 19.76 -0.92 -6.67
N ASN A 62 20.00 0.39 -6.73
CA ASN A 62 20.93 1.13 -5.89
C ASN A 62 20.23 2.32 -5.25
N LEU A 63 20.78 2.82 -4.13
CA LEU A 63 20.30 4.04 -3.50
C LEU A 63 20.77 5.29 -4.26
N MET A 64 19.93 6.29 -4.27
CA MET A 64 20.24 7.65 -4.71
C MET A 64 19.71 8.67 -3.69
N ASP A 65 20.21 9.88 -3.73
CA ASP A 65 19.68 10.99 -2.94
C ASP A 65 18.36 11.51 -3.53
N GLY A 66 17.46 11.99 -2.67
CA GLY A 66 16.21 12.58 -3.11
C GLY A 66 15.08 12.50 -2.09
N VAL A 67 13.86 12.83 -2.55
CA VAL A 67 12.66 12.72 -1.71
C VAL A 67 12.21 11.26 -1.61
N SER A 68 11.64 10.87 -0.48
CA SER A 68 11.14 9.51 -0.24
C SER A 68 10.19 9.05 -1.36
N GLY A 69 10.41 7.84 -1.86
CA GLY A 69 9.64 7.25 -2.95
C GLY A 69 10.05 7.70 -4.36
N ALA A 70 11.13 8.47 -4.51
CA ALA A 70 11.65 8.80 -5.83
C ALA A 70 12.40 7.61 -6.45
N PHE A 71 12.33 7.50 -7.77
CA PHE A 71 13.10 6.51 -8.52
C PHE A 71 13.41 6.97 -9.94
N GLU A 72 14.50 6.43 -10.46
CA GLU A 72 14.90 6.44 -11.86
C GLU A 72 15.04 4.98 -12.30
N MET A 73 14.50 4.64 -13.43
CA MET A 73 14.54 3.28 -13.97
C MET A 73 14.85 3.31 -15.46
N GLU A 74 15.78 2.45 -15.86
CA GLU A 74 16.10 2.22 -17.24
C GLU A 74 15.94 0.73 -17.58
N ILE A 75 15.15 0.44 -18.60
CA ILE A 75 15.07 -0.89 -19.21
C ILE A 75 15.91 -0.87 -20.47
N ARG A 76 16.96 -1.70 -20.49
CA ARG A 76 17.95 -1.81 -21.55
C ARG A 76 18.09 -3.27 -22.03
N GLN A 77 18.90 -3.49 -23.07
CA GLN A 77 19.18 -4.85 -23.60
C GLN A 77 19.86 -5.77 -22.57
N ASP A 78 20.62 -5.21 -21.63
CA ASP A 78 21.36 -5.95 -20.59
C ASP A 78 20.57 -6.14 -19.28
N GLY A 79 19.40 -5.52 -19.16
CA GLY A 79 18.55 -5.66 -17.96
C GLY A 79 17.80 -4.42 -17.56
N VAL A 80 17.33 -4.42 -16.32
CA VAL A 80 16.65 -3.29 -15.66
C VAL A 80 17.58 -2.70 -14.61
N HIS A 81 17.78 -1.39 -14.69
CA HIS A 81 18.62 -0.62 -13.78
C HIS A 81 17.76 0.39 -13.04
N ILE A 82 17.72 0.30 -11.72
CA ILE A 82 16.92 1.16 -10.85
C ILE A 82 17.84 1.95 -9.91
N SER A 83 17.64 3.23 -9.82
CA SER A 83 18.14 4.08 -8.74
C SER A 83 16.95 4.61 -7.97
N CYS A 84 16.90 4.45 -6.65
CA CYS A 84 15.77 4.86 -5.83
C CYS A 84 16.23 5.40 -4.49
N THR A 85 15.40 6.22 -3.87
CA THR A 85 15.75 6.87 -2.58
C THR A 85 15.57 5.94 -1.40
N ASP A 86 14.67 4.95 -1.51
CA ASP A 86 14.29 4.03 -0.44
C ASP A 86 13.51 2.82 -0.98
N GLY A 87 13.04 1.97 -0.08
CA GLY A 87 12.23 0.80 -0.44
C GLY A 87 10.89 1.16 -1.11
N ALA A 88 10.30 2.31 -0.80
CA ALA A 88 9.07 2.77 -1.46
C ALA A 88 9.34 3.13 -2.93
N GLY A 89 10.47 3.81 -3.20
CA GLY A 89 10.90 4.10 -4.57
C GLY A 89 11.12 2.83 -5.39
N LEU A 90 11.75 1.80 -4.79
CA LEU A 90 11.89 0.49 -5.44
C LEU A 90 10.54 -0.15 -5.72
N TYR A 91 9.62 -0.14 -4.75
CA TYR A 91 8.28 -0.68 -4.93
C TYR A 91 7.54 0.02 -6.10
N TYR A 92 7.63 1.34 -6.19
CA TYR A 92 7.01 2.11 -7.28
C TYR A 92 7.65 1.84 -8.64
N ALA A 93 8.95 1.61 -8.70
CA ALA A 93 9.64 1.19 -9.91
C ALA A 93 9.18 -0.21 -10.37
N VAL A 94 9.06 -1.18 -9.45
CA VAL A 94 8.54 -2.53 -9.74
C VAL A 94 7.10 -2.47 -10.24
N GLU A 95 6.25 -1.63 -9.64
CA GLU A 95 4.88 -1.42 -10.13
C GLU A 95 4.83 -0.77 -11.53
N ALA A 96 5.79 0.09 -11.88
CA ALA A 96 5.92 0.62 -13.23
C ALA A 96 6.31 -0.48 -14.22
N ILE A 97 7.26 -1.37 -13.87
CA ILE A 97 7.61 -2.55 -14.69
C ILE A 97 6.38 -3.43 -14.92
N ARG A 98 5.60 -3.69 -13.88
CA ARG A 98 4.37 -4.48 -13.99
C ARG A 98 3.37 -3.86 -14.98
N GLN A 99 3.18 -2.56 -14.93
CA GLN A 99 2.28 -1.86 -15.85
C GLN A 99 2.80 -1.94 -17.31
N LEU A 100 4.10 -1.87 -17.53
CA LEU A 100 4.70 -2.04 -18.86
C LEU A 100 4.54 -3.49 -19.34
N ALA A 101 4.78 -4.47 -18.49
CA ALA A 101 4.66 -5.89 -18.82
C ALA A 101 3.24 -6.28 -19.28
N VAL A 102 2.19 -5.77 -18.62
CA VAL A 102 0.81 -6.07 -19.03
C VAL A 102 0.38 -5.41 -20.34
N GLN A 103 1.09 -4.36 -20.77
CA GLN A 103 0.87 -3.67 -22.04
C GLN A 103 1.70 -4.25 -23.19
N THR A 104 2.68 -5.11 -22.87
CA THR A 104 3.60 -5.69 -23.86
C THR A 104 3.27 -7.18 -24.03
N PRO A 105 2.78 -7.64 -25.18
CA PRO A 105 2.45 -9.04 -25.38
C PRO A 105 3.71 -9.94 -25.39
N GLY A 106 3.53 -11.20 -25.04
CA GLY A 106 4.53 -12.24 -25.21
C GLY A 106 5.64 -12.30 -24.16
N GLY A 107 5.50 -11.59 -23.03
CA GLY A 107 6.52 -11.62 -21.97
C GLY A 107 7.76 -10.77 -22.26
N TYR A 108 7.59 -9.69 -22.99
CA TYR A 108 8.64 -8.72 -23.27
C TYR A 108 8.41 -7.43 -22.46
N LEU A 109 9.45 -6.60 -22.35
CA LEU A 109 9.38 -5.24 -21.83
C LEU A 109 9.89 -4.26 -22.90
N PRO A 110 9.33 -3.05 -22.99
CA PRO A 110 9.86 -2.05 -23.89
C PRO A 110 11.15 -1.43 -23.32
N ILE A 111 12.10 -1.10 -24.18
CA ILE A 111 13.25 -0.29 -23.78
C ILE A 111 12.75 1.11 -23.47
N CYS A 112 13.00 1.58 -22.24
CA CYS A 112 12.49 2.85 -21.78
C CYS A 112 13.31 3.45 -20.63
N THR A 113 13.09 4.71 -20.38
CA THR A 113 13.55 5.43 -19.18
C THR A 113 12.34 6.03 -18.47
N VAL A 114 12.26 5.83 -17.15
CA VAL A 114 11.24 6.39 -16.28
C VAL A 114 11.92 7.13 -15.14
N GLN A 115 11.53 8.38 -14.90
CA GLN A 115 11.99 9.14 -13.73
C GLN A 115 10.75 9.69 -13.02
N ASP A 116 10.64 9.42 -11.73
CA ASP A 116 9.52 9.90 -10.96
C ASP A 116 9.87 10.18 -9.51
N ALA A 117 9.12 11.09 -8.92
CA ALA A 117 9.23 11.45 -7.52
C ALA A 117 7.89 12.02 -7.02
N PRO A 118 7.43 11.61 -5.83
CA PRO A 118 6.21 12.16 -5.25
C PRO A 118 6.29 13.68 -5.08
N ALA A 119 5.20 14.38 -5.42
CA ALA A 119 5.07 15.82 -5.21
C ALA A 119 4.64 16.15 -3.77
N LEU A 120 3.98 15.19 -3.10
CA LEU A 120 3.52 15.31 -1.71
C LEU A 120 4.15 14.19 -0.89
N GLU A 121 4.60 14.53 0.31
CA GLU A 121 5.16 13.57 1.25
C GLU A 121 4.10 12.56 1.71
N VAL A 122 2.94 13.05 2.15
CA VAL A 122 1.80 12.22 2.56
C VAL A 122 0.73 12.22 1.48
N ARG A 123 0.37 11.03 1.03
CA ARG A 123 -0.68 10.78 0.05
C ARG A 123 -1.67 9.81 0.67
N GLY A 124 -2.67 10.37 1.38
CA GLY A 124 -3.53 9.64 2.28
C GLY A 124 -4.95 9.42 1.75
N ILE A 125 -5.52 8.31 2.17
CA ILE A 125 -6.95 8.00 2.05
C ILE A 125 -7.47 7.71 3.45
N MET A 126 -8.65 8.23 3.78
CA MET A 126 -9.42 7.83 4.93
C MET A 126 -10.59 6.95 4.46
N LEU A 127 -10.60 5.70 4.89
CA LEU A 127 -11.66 4.74 4.61
C LEU A 127 -12.55 4.62 5.85
N ASP A 128 -13.81 4.98 5.71
CA ASP A 128 -14.80 4.80 6.74
C ASP A 128 -15.22 3.33 6.83
N ILE A 129 -14.96 2.71 7.96
CA ILE A 129 -15.37 1.34 8.29
C ILE A 129 -16.33 1.31 9.49
N GLY A 130 -16.76 2.48 9.97
CA GLY A 130 -17.57 2.62 11.18
C GLY A 130 -19.05 2.79 10.93
N ARG A 131 -19.44 3.29 9.77
CA ARG A 131 -20.83 3.50 9.38
C ARG A 131 -21.28 2.39 8.42
N ASP A 132 -22.48 1.92 8.59
CA ASP A 132 -23.17 0.90 7.77
C ASP A 132 -22.52 -0.49 7.77
N LYS A 133 -21.22 -0.63 7.51
CA LYS A 133 -20.55 -1.95 7.48
C LYS A 133 -19.05 -1.88 7.69
N ILE A 134 -18.52 -2.97 8.22
CA ILE A 134 -17.08 -3.25 8.26
C ILE A 134 -16.75 -4.09 7.01
N PRO A 135 -15.79 -3.68 6.18
CA PRO A 135 -15.40 -4.45 5.00
C PRO A 135 -14.80 -5.81 5.38
N GLN A 136 -15.02 -6.81 4.53
CA GLN A 136 -14.33 -8.09 4.68
C GLN A 136 -12.81 -7.91 4.47
N MET A 137 -12.00 -8.74 5.15
CA MET A 137 -10.54 -8.72 5.05
C MET A 137 -10.04 -8.75 3.60
N GLN A 138 -10.64 -9.61 2.74
CA GLN A 138 -10.28 -9.69 1.32
C GLN A 138 -10.49 -8.37 0.59
N THR A 139 -11.55 -7.64 0.92
CA THR A 139 -11.81 -6.30 0.34
C THR A 139 -10.73 -5.31 0.78
N LEU A 140 -10.36 -5.33 2.06
CA LEU A 140 -9.30 -4.46 2.58
C LEU A 140 -7.95 -4.75 1.93
N TYR A 141 -7.57 -6.02 1.75
CA TYR A 141 -6.35 -6.40 1.02
C TYR A 141 -6.38 -5.90 -0.44
N THR A 142 -7.51 -6.07 -1.13
CA THR A 142 -7.66 -5.59 -2.52
C THR A 142 -7.54 -4.07 -2.62
N LEU A 143 -8.09 -3.34 -1.65
CA LEU A 143 -7.96 -1.87 -1.59
C LEU A 143 -6.52 -1.45 -1.29
N ILE A 144 -5.83 -2.13 -0.38
CA ILE A 144 -4.41 -1.86 -0.08
C ILE A 144 -3.54 -2.10 -1.32
N ASP A 145 -3.78 -3.16 -2.10
CA ASP A 145 -3.10 -3.39 -3.38
C ASP A 145 -3.33 -2.25 -4.36
N LEU A 146 -4.58 -1.83 -4.51
CA LEU A 146 -4.93 -0.71 -5.39
C LEU A 146 -4.24 0.58 -4.94
N PHE A 147 -4.27 0.88 -3.64
CA PHE A 147 -3.65 2.08 -3.07
C PHE A 147 -2.13 2.08 -3.25
N GLY A 148 -1.46 0.94 -3.05
CA GLY A 148 -0.03 0.81 -3.32
C GLY A 148 0.32 1.10 -4.78
N ARG A 149 -0.47 0.58 -5.73
CA ARG A 149 -0.33 0.86 -7.17
C ARG A 149 -0.56 2.33 -7.50
N MET A 150 -1.41 3.02 -6.76
CA MET A 150 -1.67 4.46 -6.88
C MET A 150 -0.64 5.30 -6.13
N ARG A 151 0.37 4.69 -5.51
CA ARG A 151 1.42 5.35 -4.71
C ARG A 151 0.86 6.09 -3.49
N ILE A 152 -0.29 5.66 -2.98
CA ILE A 152 -0.80 6.08 -1.68
C ILE A 152 0.10 5.46 -0.61
N ASN A 153 0.50 6.25 0.37
CA ASN A 153 1.39 5.82 1.45
C ASN A 153 0.80 5.98 2.86
N HIS A 154 -0.46 6.38 2.96
CA HIS A 154 -1.13 6.57 4.24
C HIS A 154 -2.61 6.15 4.13
N LEU A 155 -3.03 5.19 4.93
CA LEU A 155 -4.40 4.72 4.97
C LEU A 155 -4.94 4.84 6.40
N GLN A 156 -5.91 5.72 6.60
CA GLN A 156 -6.65 5.79 7.85
C GLN A 156 -7.90 4.91 7.77
N LEU A 157 -8.09 4.06 8.78
CA LEU A 157 -9.37 3.39 9.02
C LEU A 157 -10.17 4.21 10.03
N TYR A 158 -11.17 4.93 9.53
CA TYR A 158 -12.06 5.70 10.37
C TYR A 158 -13.09 4.78 11.02
N MET A 159 -13.17 4.85 12.35
CA MET A 159 -13.96 3.94 13.18
C MET A 159 -14.91 4.73 14.10
N GLU A 160 -16.19 4.41 13.99
CA GLU A 160 -17.22 4.79 14.94
C GLU A 160 -17.77 3.52 15.61
N GLY A 161 -18.33 3.65 16.80
CA GLY A 161 -18.89 2.51 17.50
C GLY A 161 -17.86 1.40 17.76
N PHE A 162 -18.26 0.13 17.59
CA PHE A 162 -17.46 -1.04 17.93
C PHE A 162 -16.88 -1.72 16.68
N CYS A 163 -16.07 -1.00 15.90
CA CYS A 163 -15.46 -1.50 14.66
C CYS A 163 -14.15 -2.25 14.89
N PHE A 164 -13.50 -2.01 16.02
CA PHE A 164 -12.34 -2.77 16.49
C PHE A 164 -12.75 -3.56 17.73
N ASP A 165 -12.29 -4.82 17.80
CA ASP A 165 -12.59 -5.70 18.91
C ASP A 165 -11.77 -5.32 20.14
N TYR A 166 -12.43 -4.68 21.09
CA TYR A 166 -11.92 -4.48 22.44
C TYR A 166 -12.41 -5.61 23.33
N PRO A 167 -11.59 -6.64 23.62
CA PRO A 167 -12.04 -7.88 24.29
C PRO A 167 -12.80 -7.65 25.60
N GLN A 168 -12.40 -6.62 26.37
CA GLN A 168 -13.06 -6.26 27.64
C GLN A 168 -14.47 -5.74 27.48
N TYR A 169 -14.89 -5.32 26.28
CA TYR A 169 -16.21 -4.73 25.99
C TYR A 169 -17.02 -5.57 25.00
N ARG A 170 -16.48 -6.69 24.49
CA ARG A 170 -17.15 -7.53 23.50
C ARG A 170 -18.54 -8.00 23.95
N TYR A 171 -18.75 -8.23 25.24
CA TYR A 171 -20.04 -8.66 25.77
C TYR A 171 -21.14 -7.60 25.63
N LEU A 172 -20.79 -6.32 25.44
CA LEU A 172 -21.72 -5.21 25.22
C LEU A 172 -22.14 -5.08 23.75
N PHE A 173 -21.39 -5.67 22.82
CA PHE A 173 -21.55 -5.54 21.39
C PHE A 173 -21.51 -6.94 20.71
N SER A 174 -22.24 -7.90 21.31
CA SER A 174 -22.25 -9.29 20.87
C SER A 174 -22.88 -9.51 19.48
N ASP A 175 -23.62 -8.53 18.98
CA ASP A 175 -24.26 -8.49 17.67
C ASP A 175 -23.39 -7.83 16.58
N GLU A 176 -22.25 -7.24 16.95
CA GLU A 176 -21.31 -6.64 16.03
C GLU A 176 -20.20 -7.63 15.59
N THR A 177 -19.61 -7.37 14.42
CA THR A 177 -18.51 -8.16 13.86
C THR A 177 -17.28 -7.29 13.64
N PRO A 178 -16.64 -6.82 14.72
CA PRO A 178 -15.50 -5.89 14.63
C PRO A 178 -14.27 -6.56 14.07
N LEU A 179 -13.33 -5.76 13.53
CA LEU A 179 -11.98 -6.23 13.20
C LEU A 179 -11.25 -6.65 14.48
N THR A 180 -10.74 -7.85 14.49
CA THR A 180 -9.92 -8.36 15.59
C THR A 180 -8.52 -7.74 15.59
N ALA A 181 -7.85 -7.78 16.72
CA ALA A 181 -6.46 -7.35 16.83
C ALA A 181 -5.52 -8.16 15.91
N GLU A 182 -5.83 -9.43 15.64
CA GLU A 182 -5.07 -10.27 14.72
C GLU A 182 -5.27 -9.81 13.26
N GLU A 183 -6.50 -9.60 12.85
CA GLU A 183 -6.83 -9.07 11.53
C GLU A 183 -6.20 -7.70 11.29
N PHE A 184 -6.25 -6.80 12.30
CA PHE A 184 -5.62 -5.50 12.19
C PHE A 184 -4.09 -5.59 12.05
N ARG A 185 -3.44 -6.49 12.81
CA ARG A 185 -1.99 -6.74 12.66
C ARG A 185 -1.64 -7.29 11.28
N SER A 186 -2.48 -8.20 10.77
CA SER A 186 -2.31 -8.76 9.42
C SER A 186 -2.44 -7.70 8.34
N LEU A 187 -3.45 -6.82 8.46
CA LEU A 187 -3.60 -5.67 7.55
C LEU A 187 -2.42 -4.71 7.64
N SER A 188 -1.93 -4.43 8.84
CA SER A 188 -0.78 -3.53 9.03
C SER A 188 0.49 -4.10 8.40
N ALA A 189 0.74 -5.40 8.55
CA ALA A 189 1.88 -6.06 7.91
C ALA A 189 1.75 -6.04 6.37
N TYR A 190 0.54 -6.29 5.86
CA TYR A 190 0.25 -6.29 4.43
C TYR A 190 0.40 -4.89 3.80
N ALA A 191 -0.09 -3.85 4.48
CA ALA A 191 0.07 -2.47 4.06
C ALA A 191 1.54 -2.04 4.07
N ARG A 192 2.28 -2.37 5.14
CA ARG A 192 3.71 -2.07 5.27
C ARG A 192 4.54 -2.68 4.15
N ALA A 193 4.23 -3.90 3.70
CA ALA A 193 4.90 -4.54 2.57
C ALA A 193 4.64 -3.82 1.23
N ARG A 194 3.75 -2.83 1.21
CA ARG A 194 3.46 -1.91 0.09
C ARG A 194 3.84 -0.46 0.42
N PHE A 195 4.60 -0.27 1.49
CA PHE A 195 5.03 1.04 1.98
C PHE A 195 3.86 1.98 2.27
N ILE A 196 2.77 1.42 2.83
CA ILE A 196 1.59 2.16 3.28
C ILE A 196 1.52 2.08 4.81
N ASP A 197 1.47 3.24 5.47
CA ASP A 197 1.17 3.34 6.89
C ASP A 197 -0.33 3.13 7.11
N LEU A 198 -0.68 2.09 7.87
CA LEU A 198 -2.05 1.86 8.31
C LEU A 198 -2.28 2.52 9.66
N VAL A 199 -3.18 3.49 9.70
CA VAL A 199 -3.46 4.33 10.87
C VAL A 199 -4.87 4.08 11.39
N PRO A 200 -5.03 3.63 12.65
CA PRO A 200 -6.35 3.58 13.28
C PRO A 200 -6.83 4.99 13.62
N ASN A 201 -8.08 5.26 13.33
CA ASN A 201 -8.73 6.53 13.65
C ASN A 201 -10.06 6.25 14.38
N GLN A 202 -9.95 5.87 15.65
CA GLN A 202 -11.11 5.61 16.50
C GLN A 202 -11.63 6.93 17.11
N ASN A 203 -12.90 7.19 16.93
CA ASN A 203 -13.58 8.30 17.63
C ASN A 203 -13.61 8.04 19.12
N VAL A 204 -13.29 9.08 19.90
CA VAL A 204 -13.22 9.00 21.36
C VAL A 204 -13.94 10.17 22.07
N LEU A 205 -14.26 11.24 21.36
CA LEU A 205 -14.97 12.41 21.89
C LEU A 205 -16.29 12.68 21.16
N GLY A 206 -16.31 12.55 19.84
CA GLY A 206 -17.52 12.64 19.02
C GLY A 206 -17.94 11.27 18.51
N HIS A 207 -19.16 11.15 17.99
CA HIS A 207 -19.70 9.91 17.40
C HIS A 207 -19.62 8.69 18.34
N MET A 208 -19.95 8.94 19.63
CA MET A 208 -19.87 7.94 20.68
C MET A 208 -21.25 7.35 21.05
N GLU A 209 -22.28 7.59 20.25
CA GLU A 209 -23.67 7.23 20.53
C GLU A 209 -23.78 5.74 20.88
N LYS A 210 -23.23 4.86 20.08
CA LYS A 210 -23.26 3.40 20.30
C LYS A 210 -22.65 2.98 21.65
N TRP A 211 -21.64 3.73 22.13
CA TRP A 211 -21.01 3.49 23.43
C TRP A 211 -21.86 4.06 24.56
N LEU A 212 -22.34 5.32 24.43
CA LEU A 212 -23.06 6.03 25.46
C LEU A 212 -24.49 5.50 25.66
N GLU A 213 -25.07 4.83 24.68
CA GLU A 213 -26.31 4.07 24.83
C GLU A 213 -26.18 2.89 25.81
N ARG A 214 -24.96 2.40 26.03
CA ARG A 214 -24.74 1.30 26.98
C ARG A 214 -24.74 1.82 28.41
N PRO A 215 -25.52 1.20 29.34
CA PRO A 215 -25.63 1.66 30.73
C PRO A 215 -24.29 1.88 31.44
N GLN A 216 -23.27 1.07 31.09
CA GLN A 216 -21.93 1.13 31.66
C GLN A 216 -21.19 2.43 31.34
N PHE A 217 -21.52 3.08 30.23
CA PHE A 217 -20.86 4.29 29.74
C PHE A 217 -21.72 5.54 29.79
N ARG A 218 -23.01 5.39 30.08
CA ARG A 218 -23.97 6.53 30.09
C ARG A 218 -23.57 7.67 31.00
N HIS A 219 -22.88 7.37 32.11
CA HIS A 219 -22.39 8.39 33.04
C HIS A 219 -21.27 9.30 32.45
N LEU A 220 -20.70 8.93 31.26
CA LEU A 220 -19.72 9.73 30.54
C LEU A 220 -20.36 10.70 29.55
N ALA A 221 -21.69 10.62 29.33
CA ALA A 221 -22.40 11.53 28.45
C ALA A 221 -22.52 12.93 29.07
N GLU A 222 -22.30 13.97 28.27
CA GLU A 222 -22.42 15.36 28.70
C GLU A 222 -23.86 15.79 28.91
N CYS A 223 -24.83 15.12 28.28
CA CYS A 223 -26.26 15.40 28.39
C CYS A 223 -27.05 14.17 28.79
N GLU A 224 -28.18 14.40 29.47
CA GLU A 224 -29.06 13.32 29.95
C GLU A 224 -29.64 12.48 28.82
N ASP A 225 -29.84 13.03 27.63
CA ASP A 225 -30.38 12.33 26.47
C ASP A 225 -29.38 11.42 25.75
N GLY A 226 -28.16 11.37 26.22
CA GLY A 226 -27.13 10.36 25.84
C GLY A 226 -26.63 10.38 24.38
N TYR A 227 -27.15 11.30 23.55
CA TYR A 227 -26.87 11.31 22.12
C TYR A 227 -25.80 12.28 21.69
N ILE A 228 -25.39 13.17 22.60
CA ILE A 228 -24.54 14.25 22.21
C ILE A 228 -23.29 14.24 23.07
N PHE A 229 -22.39 13.40 22.69
CA PHE A 229 -20.99 13.69 22.86
C PHE A 229 -20.60 14.52 21.69
N ASN A 230 -21.14 15.68 21.71
CA ASN A 230 -21.14 16.34 20.48
C ASN A 230 -20.49 17.60 20.66
N ASN A 231 -19.70 17.87 19.91
CA ASN A 231 -19.49 19.27 19.60
C ASN A 231 -18.92 20.09 20.74
N LEU A 232 -17.84 19.61 21.25
CA LEU A 232 -16.85 20.58 21.71
C LEU A 232 -16.04 21.05 20.52
#